data_c5126a82026b60d065ce0a127c315ed5
#
_entry.id   c5126a82026b60d065ce0a127c315ed5
#
_cell.length_a   1.000
_cell.length_b   1.000
_cell.length_c   1.000
_cell.angle_alpha   90.00
_cell.angle_beta   90.00
_cell.angle_gamma   90.00
#
_symmetry.space_group_name_H-M   'P 1'
#
loop_
_entity.id
_entity.type
_entity.pdbx_description
1 polymer ?
#
loop_
_entity_poly.entity_id
_entity_poly.type
_entity_poly.pdbx_seq_one_letter_code
_entity_poly.pdbx_strand_id
1 'polypeptide(L)'
;VRHCGRTARGRKREYEKWTVAPPDPAALAALEEAGISPLLAAVLSARGVRVPQEARALLEGGETALEDPLALKDMAQAAGRVRLALERGETIAVYGDYDVDGITATCLLTDFLRRKGGAVIPYIPDRLEEGYGLNREAVTALKEQGASLIVTVDCGITALEETAWARSLGIDVVITDHHECKSGLPAAQAVVDPRRSDCPSACKGLAGVGVALKLAMAINGPEGDGDVLAEYCDLAAVGTVADVMPMTGENRTIVRLGLEELSHPRRLGLALLIREAGLEDKAITATSIGYTLAPRINASGRMGRAQMAVELLLTRDRERGEQLAQELCALHRERQTIEGEIFRQCVDRLDRAPQKIREVP
;
A
#
# COMPACT_ATOMS: atom_id res chain seq x y z
N VAL A 1 -9.95 22.31 3.32
CA VAL A 1 -9.43 22.20 4.69
C VAL A 1 -8.74 23.51 5.02
N ARG A 2 -9.37 24.32 5.90
CA ARG A 2 -8.79 25.61 6.34
C ARG A 2 -7.82 25.32 7.48
N HIS A 3 -6.51 25.29 7.19
CA HIS A 3 -5.51 25.40 8.23
C HIS A 3 -5.19 26.90 8.42
N CYS A 4 -5.82 27.50 9.40
CA CYS A 4 -5.50 28.84 9.85
C CYS A 4 -4.32 28.74 10.84
N GLY A 5 -3.09 28.77 10.33
CA GLY A 5 -1.90 28.91 11.15
C GLY A 5 -1.75 30.37 11.57
N ARG A 6 -2.07 30.67 12.83
CA ARG A 6 -1.64 31.96 13.44
C ARG A 6 -0.14 31.87 13.71
N THR A 7 0.66 32.64 12.96
CA THR A 7 2.02 32.93 13.39
C THR A 7 1.99 33.87 14.59
N ALA A 8 2.96 33.77 15.50
CA ALA A 8 3.09 34.52 16.77
C ALA A 8 3.08 36.06 16.67
N ARG A 9 2.81 36.62 15.48
CA ARG A 9 2.69 38.08 15.25
C ARG A 9 1.49 38.48 14.41
N GLY A 10 0.43 37.69 14.35
CA GLY A 10 -0.85 38.17 13.79
C GLY A 10 -0.88 38.56 12.31
N ARG A 11 0.16 38.27 11.53
CA ARG A 11 0.12 38.48 10.08
C ARG A 11 -0.58 37.30 9.42
N LYS A 12 -1.77 37.55 8.85
CA LYS A 12 -2.37 36.65 7.86
C LYS A 12 -1.37 36.51 6.72
N ARG A 13 -0.95 35.30 6.39
CA ARG A 13 -0.33 35.04 5.07
C ARG A 13 -1.43 35.27 4.05
N GLU A 14 -1.42 36.42 3.39
CA GLU A 14 -2.19 36.61 2.16
C GLU A 14 -1.47 35.86 1.04
N TYR A 15 -2.18 34.98 0.35
CA TYR A 15 -1.68 34.39 -0.89
C TYR A 15 -1.72 35.49 -1.94
N GLU A 16 -0.58 36.05 -2.26
CA GLU A 16 -0.45 37.21 -3.16
C GLU A 16 -0.72 36.85 -4.62
N LYS A 17 -0.69 35.56 -4.97
CA LYS A 17 -0.82 35.13 -6.39
C LYS A 17 -1.48 33.77 -6.52
N TRP A 18 -2.51 33.72 -7.33
CA TRP A 18 -3.10 32.48 -7.83
C TRP A 18 -2.57 32.20 -9.24
N THR A 19 -2.10 30.96 -9.49
CA THR A 19 -1.75 30.49 -10.82
C THR A 19 -2.79 29.47 -11.25
N VAL A 20 -3.50 29.76 -12.33
CA VAL A 20 -4.44 28.81 -12.94
C VAL A 20 -3.72 28.18 -14.13
N ALA A 21 -3.60 26.86 -14.15
CA ALA A 21 -3.05 26.14 -15.28
C ALA A 21 -3.98 26.31 -16.49
N PRO A 22 -3.50 26.85 -17.63
CA PRO A 22 -4.34 27.00 -18.81
C PRO A 22 -4.66 25.60 -19.38
N PRO A 23 -5.90 25.37 -19.86
CA PRO A 23 -6.20 24.17 -20.60
C PRO A 23 -5.44 24.15 -21.95
N ASP A 24 -5.10 22.96 -22.42
CA ASP A 24 -4.61 22.77 -23.80
C ASP A 24 -5.77 23.00 -24.77
N PRO A 25 -5.69 23.97 -25.70
CA PRO A 25 -6.81 24.32 -26.59
C PRO A 25 -7.27 23.18 -27.48
N ALA A 26 -6.35 22.31 -27.94
CA ALA A 26 -6.67 21.17 -28.80
C ALA A 26 -7.40 20.08 -28.00
N ALA A 27 -6.92 19.79 -26.79
CA ALA A 27 -7.58 18.85 -25.89
C ALA A 27 -8.97 19.36 -25.46
N LEU A 28 -9.08 20.66 -25.14
CA LEU A 28 -10.36 21.28 -24.79
C LEU A 28 -11.40 21.08 -25.89
N ALA A 29 -11.05 21.43 -27.13
CA ALA A 29 -11.93 21.29 -28.27
C ALA A 29 -12.37 19.84 -28.51
N ALA A 30 -11.42 18.90 -28.46
CA ALA A 30 -11.72 17.46 -28.63
C ALA A 30 -12.64 16.92 -27.54
N LEU A 31 -12.49 17.36 -26.30
CA LEU A 31 -13.32 16.94 -25.18
C LEU A 31 -14.73 17.53 -25.25
N GLU A 32 -14.86 18.80 -25.66
CA GLU A 32 -16.16 19.47 -25.86
C GLU A 32 -16.93 18.84 -27.04
N GLU A 33 -16.26 18.55 -28.15
CA GLU A 33 -16.84 17.86 -29.30
C GLU A 33 -17.37 16.46 -28.94
N ALA A 34 -16.72 15.81 -27.97
CA ALA A 34 -17.16 14.51 -27.43
C ALA A 34 -18.32 14.61 -26.42
N GLY A 35 -18.89 15.82 -26.20
CA GLY A 35 -20.05 16.05 -25.34
C GLY A 35 -19.71 16.31 -23.87
N ILE A 36 -18.44 16.53 -23.53
CA ILE A 36 -18.03 16.88 -22.16
C ILE A 36 -18.28 18.40 -21.96
N SER A 37 -18.90 18.76 -20.82
CA SER A 37 -19.20 20.17 -20.55
C SER A 37 -17.93 21.05 -20.54
N PRO A 38 -17.98 22.31 -20.99
CA PRO A 38 -16.80 23.16 -21.15
C PRO A 38 -15.96 23.30 -19.87
N LEU A 39 -16.62 23.46 -18.71
CA LEU A 39 -15.90 23.57 -17.44
C LEU A 39 -15.15 22.27 -17.11
N LEU A 40 -15.79 21.13 -17.29
CA LEU A 40 -15.19 19.84 -17.03
C LEU A 40 -14.07 19.52 -18.02
N ALA A 41 -14.28 19.82 -19.30
CA ALA A 41 -13.26 19.69 -20.34
C ALA A 41 -12.01 20.55 -20.02
N ALA A 42 -12.20 21.80 -19.56
CA ALA A 42 -11.10 22.66 -19.15
C ALA A 42 -10.32 22.09 -17.96
N VAL A 43 -11.01 21.56 -16.94
CA VAL A 43 -10.38 20.93 -15.76
C VAL A 43 -9.62 19.66 -16.17
N LEU A 44 -10.21 18.81 -16.99
CA LEU A 44 -9.58 17.57 -17.47
C LEU A 44 -8.34 17.88 -18.32
N SER A 45 -8.46 18.83 -19.27
CA SER A 45 -7.35 19.28 -20.11
C SER A 45 -6.20 19.86 -19.27
N ALA A 46 -6.49 20.72 -18.29
CA ALA A 46 -5.49 21.27 -17.37
C ALA A 46 -4.79 20.19 -16.51
N ARG A 47 -5.42 19.02 -16.33
CA ARG A 47 -4.88 17.84 -15.67
C ARG A 47 -4.15 16.87 -16.60
N GLY A 48 -3.99 17.23 -17.87
CA GLY A 48 -3.24 16.44 -18.85
C GLY A 48 -4.07 15.41 -19.61
N VAL A 49 -5.39 15.35 -19.42
CA VAL A 49 -6.30 14.51 -20.22
C VAL A 49 -6.46 15.12 -21.60
N ARG A 50 -6.10 14.39 -22.65
CA ARG A 50 -6.01 14.95 -24.01
C ARG A 50 -7.03 14.36 -24.98
N VAL A 51 -7.49 13.14 -24.72
CA VAL A 51 -8.39 12.42 -25.63
C VAL A 51 -9.69 12.01 -24.93
N PRO A 52 -10.83 11.98 -25.68
CA PRO A 52 -12.14 11.64 -25.11
C PRO A 52 -12.20 10.28 -24.42
N GLN A 53 -11.43 9.30 -24.89
CA GLN A 53 -11.39 7.97 -24.29
C GLN A 53 -10.84 8.00 -22.86
N GLU A 54 -9.76 8.75 -22.62
CA GLU A 54 -9.20 8.93 -21.28
C GLU A 54 -10.20 9.66 -20.36
N ALA A 55 -10.89 10.68 -20.91
CA ALA A 55 -11.89 11.41 -20.14
C ALA A 55 -13.06 10.51 -19.73
N ARG A 56 -13.58 9.69 -20.63
CA ARG A 56 -14.64 8.73 -20.33
C ARG A 56 -14.20 7.70 -19.32
N ALA A 57 -13.01 7.11 -19.48
CA ALA A 57 -12.44 6.18 -18.50
C ALA A 57 -12.33 6.79 -17.09
N LEU A 58 -11.99 8.09 -17.00
CA LEU A 58 -11.95 8.82 -15.74
C LEU A 58 -13.33 9.12 -15.15
N LEU A 59 -14.32 9.50 -15.97
CA LEU A 59 -15.63 9.96 -15.51
C LEU A 59 -16.61 8.82 -15.27
N GLU A 60 -16.66 7.86 -16.17
CA GLU A 60 -17.61 6.76 -16.14
C GLU A 60 -17.13 5.61 -15.25
N GLY A 61 -15.86 5.66 -14.81
CA GLY A 61 -15.29 4.62 -13.98
C GLY A 61 -15.28 3.28 -14.72
N GLY A 62 -15.15 3.30 -16.04
CA GLY A 62 -15.08 2.11 -16.85
C GLY A 62 -14.02 1.16 -16.27
N GLU A 63 -14.28 -0.14 -16.32
CA GLU A 63 -13.31 -1.18 -16.02
C GLU A 63 -12.13 -0.97 -16.97
N THR A 64 -11.16 -0.15 -16.53
CA THR A 64 -9.83 -0.22 -17.12
C THR A 64 -9.40 -1.64 -16.83
N ALA A 65 -9.39 -2.50 -17.84
CA ALA A 65 -8.94 -3.86 -17.68
C ALA A 65 -7.56 -3.79 -17.01
N LEU A 66 -7.39 -4.51 -15.91
CA LEU A 66 -6.08 -4.61 -15.31
C LEU A 66 -5.14 -5.18 -16.36
N GLU A 67 -3.94 -4.64 -16.45
CA GLU A 67 -2.88 -5.19 -17.30
C GLU A 67 -2.64 -6.65 -16.91
N ASP A 68 -2.33 -7.50 -17.88
CA ASP A 68 -1.96 -8.89 -17.60
C ASP A 68 -0.85 -8.92 -16.52
N PRO A 69 -1.03 -9.62 -15.39
CA PRO A 69 0.00 -9.75 -14.36
C PRO A 69 1.36 -10.18 -14.93
N LEU A 70 1.36 -10.99 -15.98
CA LEU A 70 2.58 -11.50 -16.63
C LEU A 70 3.36 -10.42 -17.41
N ALA A 71 2.77 -9.23 -17.63
CA ALA A 71 3.50 -8.08 -18.16
C ALA A 71 4.55 -7.54 -17.18
N LEU A 72 4.42 -7.80 -15.88
CA LEU A 72 5.47 -7.48 -14.92
C LEU A 72 6.66 -8.42 -15.09
N LYS A 73 7.86 -7.83 -15.16
CA LYS A 73 9.12 -8.58 -15.31
C LYS A 73 9.27 -9.61 -14.18
N ASP A 74 9.70 -10.83 -14.53
CA ASP A 74 9.90 -11.98 -13.65
C ASP A 74 8.62 -12.52 -12.97
N MET A 75 7.43 -11.98 -13.26
CA MET A 75 6.18 -12.44 -12.64
C MET A 75 5.87 -13.91 -12.93
N ALA A 76 6.11 -14.38 -14.15
CA ALA A 76 5.92 -15.78 -14.50
C ALA A 76 6.81 -16.73 -13.67
N GLN A 77 8.05 -16.33 -13.43
CA GLN A 77 9.01 -17.08 -12.60
C GLN A 77 8.59 -17.06 -11.13
N ALA A 78 8.18 -15.88 -10.62
CA ALA A 78 7.67 -15.72 -9.27
C ALA A 78 6.46 -16.64 -9.02
N ALA A 79 5.44 -16.54 -9.86
CA ALA A 79 4.24 -17.37 -9.76
C ALA A 79 4.56 -18.87 -9.90
N GLY A 80 5.47 -19.24 -10.81
CA GLY A 80 5.93 -20.61 -10.98
C GLY A 80 6.61 -21.18 -9.73
N ARG A 81 7.49 -20.40 -9.09
CA ARG A 81 8.17 -20.82 -7.85
C ARG A 81 7.20 -20.99 -6.69
N VAL A 82 6.24 -20.07 -6.55
CA VAL A 82 5.22 -20.15 -5.50
C VAL A 82 4.28 -21.34 -5.73
N ARG A 83 3.81 -21.58 -6.96
CA ARG A 83 3.03 -22.78 -7.29
C ARG A 83 3.77 -24.07 -6.95
N LEU A 84 5.04 -24.15 -7.29
CA LEU A 84 5.89 -25.30 -6.95
C LEU A 84 5.98 -25.52 -5.43
N ALA A 85 6.07 -24.44 -4.66
CA ALA A 85 6.07 -24.52 -3.19
C ALA A 85 4.74 -25.08 -2.67
N LEU A 86 3.60 -24.62 -3.20
CA LEU A 86 2.28 -25.14 -2.85
C LEU A 86 2.14 -26.64 -3.18
N GLU A 87 2.57 -27.05 -4.38
CA GLU A 87 2.53 -28.44 -4.84
C GLU A 87 3.38 -29.37 -3.97
N ARG A 88 4.51 -28.89 -3.46
CA ARG A 88 5.43 -29.64 -2.62
C ARG A 88 5.11 -29.58 -1.14
N GLY A 89 4.11 -28.81 -0.72
CA GLY A 89 3.80 -28.59 0.68
C GLY A 89 4.92 -27.85 1.44
N GLU A 90 5.68 -27.01 0.74
CA GLU A 90 6.75 -26.20 1.34
C GLU A 90 6.14 -25.13 2.26
N THR A 91 6.82 -24.82 3.37
CA THR A 91 6.44 -23.68 4.21
C THR A 91 6.90 -22.38 3.57
N ILE A 92 5.96 -21.48 3.32
CA ILE A 92 6.17 -20.20 2.67
C ILE A 92 6.10 -19.09 3.72
N ALA A 93 7.15 -18.29 3.87
CA ALA A 93 7.09 -17.07 4.66
C ALA A 93 6.69 -15.89 3.73
N VAL A 94 5.64 -15.17 4.09
CA VAL A 94 5.26 -13.90 3.47
C VAL A 94 5.82 -12.78 4.35
N TYR A 95 6.85 -12.11 3.85
CA TYR A 95 7.62 -11.12 4.58
C TYR A 95 7.29 -9.72 4.08
N GLY A 96 6.64 -8.89 4.88
CA GLY A 96 6.23 -7.54 4.50
C GLY A 96 6.93 -6.44 5.28
N ASP A 97 6.62 -5.17 4.90
CA ASP A 97 6.99 -4.00 5.69
C ASP A 97 5.95 -3.71 6.78
N TYR A 98 6.35 -2.89 7.75
CA TYR A 98 5.55 -2.54 8.94
C TYR A 98 4.52 -1.42 8.72
N ASP A 99 4.45 -0.82 7.54
CA ASP A 99 3.43 0.18 7.21
C ASP A 99 2.14 -0.44 6.66
N VAL A 100 1.17 0.39 6.28
CA VAL A 100 -0.14 -0.11 5.83
C VAL A 100 -0.04 -0.88 4.53
N ASP A 101 0.83 -0.46 3.61
CA ASP A 101 1.00 -1.14 2.32
C ASP A 101 1.59 -2.54 2.55
N GLY A 102 2.70 -2.64 3.27
CA GLY A 102 3.32 -3.91 3.62
C GLY A 102 2.40 -4.82 4.44
N ILE A 103 1.68 -4.29 5.43
CA ILE A 103 0.71 -5.06 6.25
C ILE A 103 -0.42 -5.59 5.37
N THR A 104 -1.03 -4.76 4.51
CA THR A 104 -2.13 -5.21 3.64
C THR A 104 -1.67 -6.19 2.58
N ALA A 105 -0.48 -5.99 2.00
CA ALA A 105 0.16 -6.92 1.07
C ALA A 105 0.43 -8.28 1.73
N THR A 106 0.97 -8.28 2.96
CA THR A 106 1.21 -9.49 3.74
C THR A 106 -0.09 -10.24 4.01
N CYS A 107 -1.14 -9.53 4.43
CA CYS A 107 -2.45 -10.14 4.70
C CYS A 107 -3.08 -10.71 3.43
N LEU A 108 -3.06 -9.97 2.33
CA LEU A 108 -3.58 -10.41 1.04
C LEU A 108 -2.92 -11.73 0.61
N LEU A 109 -1.59 -11.73 0.50
CA LEU A 109 -0.88 -12.89 -0.02
C LEU A 109 -0.95 -14.08 0.94
N THR A 110 -0.92 -13.83 2.26
CA THR A 110 -1.08 -14.88 3.28
C THR A 110 -2.44 -15.57 3.20
N ASP A 111 -3.54 -14.80 3.16
CA ASP A 111 -4.89 -15.37 3.06
C ASP A 111 -5.08 -16.13 1.74
N PHE A 112 -4.61 -15.55 0.64
CA PHE A 112 -4.65 -16.19 -0.68
C PHE A 112 -3.93 -17.53 -0.70
N LEU A 113 -2.69 -17.60 -0.23
CA LEU A 113 -1.89 -18.82 -0.22
C LEU A 113 -2.45 -19.87 0.74
N ARG A 114 -2.98 -19.46 1.91
CA ARG A 114 -3.67 -20.37 2.84
C ARG A 114 -4.92 -20.97 2.24
N ARG A 115 -5.71 -20.20 1.49
CA ARG A 115 -6.89 -20.73 0.76
C ARG A 115 -6.50 -21.71 -0.34
N LYS A 116 -5.28 -21.60 -0.89
CA LYS A 116 -4.71 -22.59 -1.83
C LYS A 116 -4.10 -23.81 -1.14
N GLY A 117 -4.25 -23.92 0.19
CA GLY A 117 -3.74 -25.05 0.99
C GLY A 117 -2.28 -24.92 1.42
N GLY A 118 -1.66 -23.76 1.24
CA GLY A 118 -0.27 -23.52 1.62
C GLY A 118 -0.05 -23.39 3.13
N ALA A 119 1.07 -23.92 3.61
CA ALA A 119 1.60 -23.66 4.96
C ALA A 119 2.29 -22.28 4.92
N VAL A 120 1.68 -21.26 5.55
CA VAL A 120 2.12 -19.86 5.40
C VAL A 120 2.36 -19.19 6.73
N ILE A 121 3.56 -18.60 6.87
CA ILE A 121 4.00 -17.80 8.01
C ILE A 121 3.99 -16.32 7.57
N PRO A 122 3.06 -15.47 8.04
CA PRO A 122 3.15 -14.03 7.85
C PRO A 122 4.20 -13.45 8.80
N TYR A 123 5.07 -12.60 8.29
CA TYR A 123 6.12 -11.96 9.07
C TYR A 123 6.22 -10.48 8.74
N ILE A 124 6.21 -9.65 9.78
CA ILE A 124 6.50 -8.22 9.68
C ILE A 124 7.63 -7.92 10.68
N PRO A 125 8.75 -7.32 10.25
CA PRO A 125 9.85 -6.98 11.15
C PRO A 125 9.43 -5.91 12.15
N ASP A 126 10.00 -5.98 13.37
CA ASP A 126 9.84 -4.90 14.34
C ASP A 126 10.68 -3.69 13.92
N ARG A 127 10.01 -2.55 13.70
CA ARG A 127 10.67 -1.31 13.28
C ARG A 127 11.77 -0.85 14.23
N LEU A 128 11.59 -1.05 15.54
CA LEU A 128 12.48 -0.52 16.57
C LEU A 128 13.68 -1.45 16.81
N GLU A 129 13.46 -2.77 16.72
CA GLU A 129 14.48 -3.77 17.02
C GLU A 129 15.18 -4.28 15.76
N GLU A 130 14.46 -4.45 14.65
CA GLU A 130 14.95 -5.10 13.43
C GLU A 130 15.21 -4.11 12.28
N GLY A 131 14.57 -2.94 12.30
CA GLY A 131 14.73 -1.93 11.26
C GLY A 131 13.81 -2.13 10.06
N TYR A 132 14.25 -1.66 8.88
CA TYR A 132 13.49 -1.69 7.64
C TYR A 132 13.99 -2.81 6.72
N GLY A 133 13.04 -3.51 6.08
CA GLY A 133 13.32 -4.49 5.04
C GLY A 133 13.76 -5.84 5.55
N LEU A 134 14.21 -6.70 4.63
CA LEU A 134 14.68 -8.04 4.94
C LEU A 134 15.97 -7.97 5.78
N ASN A 135 16.05 -8.73 6.87
CA ASN A 135 17.22 -8.80 7.74
C ASN A 135 17.65 -10.25 8.00
N ARG A 136 18.92 -10.46 8.36
CA ARG A 136 19.51 -11.79 8.52
C ARG A 136 18.96 -12.56 9.71
N GLU A 137 18.63 -11.86 10.79
CA GLU A 137 18.06 -12.42 12.01
C GLU A 137 16.68 -13.00 11.73
N ALA A 138 15.82 -12.25 11.07
CA ALA A 138 14.50 -12.70 10.64
C ALA A 138 14.58 -13.88 9.66
N VAL A 139 15.47 -13.83 8.68
CA VAL A 139 15.69 -14.94 7.73
C VAL A 139 16.10 -16.21 8.48
N THR A 140 16.98 -16.10 9.48
CA THR A 140 17.41 -17.23 10.31
C THR A 140 16.26 -17.79 11.14
N ALA A 141 15.48 -16.91 11.79
CA ALA A 141 14.30 -17.32 12.57
C ALA A 141 13.23 -18.00 11.70
N LEU A 142 13.02 -17.52 10.48
CA LEU A 142 12.10 -18.16 9.53
C LEU A 142 12.60 -19.53 9.08
N LYS A 143 13.93 -19.71 8.91
CA LYS A 143 14.52 -21.01 8.65
C LYS A 143 14.25 -22.00 9.78
N GLU A 144 14.42 -21.56 11.02
CA GLU A 144 14.16 -22.37 12.21
C GLU A 144 12.68 -22.79 12.34
N GLN A 145 11.76 -21.94 11.84
CA GLN A 145 10.33 -22.24 11.71
C GLN A 145 10.00 -23.14 10.51
N GLY A 146 10.98 -23.58 9.75
CA GLY A 146 10.82 -24.50 8.62
C GLY A 146 10.53 -23.84 7.28
N ALA A 147 10.65 -22.51 7.15
CA ALA A 147 10.46 -21.86 5.88
C ALA A 147 11.53 -22.29 4.86
N SER A 148 11.11 -22.63 3.65
CA SER A 148 11.95 -22.98 2.49
C SER A 148 11.82 -21.97 1.34
N LEU A 149 10.79 -21.13 1.39
CA LEU A 149 10.58 -20.03 0.49
C LEU A 149 10.19 -18.77 1.29
N ILE A 150 10.85 -17.67 1.02
CA ILE A 150 10.44 -16.34 1.46
C ILE A 150 9.87 -15.59 0.24
N VAL A 151 8.67 -15.06 0.35
CA VAL A 151 8.09 -14.11 -0.61
C VAL A 151 8.02 -12.78 0.08
N THR A 152 8.85 -11.81 -0.37
CA THR A 152 8.75 -10.46 0.17
C THR A 152 7.63 -9.69 -0.52
N VAL A 153 6.96 -8.83 0.22
CA VAL A 153 5.93 -7.91 -0.28
C VAL A 153 6.21 -6.50 0.24
N ASP A 154 6.19 -5.52 -0.65
CA ASP A 154 6.45 -4.11 -0.32
C ASP A 154 7.86 -3.85 0.26
N CYS A 155 8.79 -4.75 0.02
CA CYS A 155 10.20 -4.62 0.41
C CYS A 155 11.08 -5.63 -0.33
N GLY A 156 12.40 -5.46 -0.23
CA GLY A 156 13.35 -6.47 -0.67
C GLY A 156 14.17 -6.10 -1.88
N ILE A 157 13.79 -5.09 -2.68
CA ILE A 157 14.54 -4.70 -3.89
C ILE A 157 15.99 -4.29 -3.62
N THR A 158 16.30 -3.88 -2.40
CA THR A 158 17.64 -3.49 -1.96
C THR A 158 18.36 -4.56 -1.13
N ALA A 159 17.73 -5.70 -0.86
CA ALA A 159 18.20 -6.75 0.06
C ALA A 159 19.21 -7.70 -0.61
N LEU A 160 20.37 -7.18 -1.04
CA LEU A 160 21.40 -7.95 -1.77
C LEU A 160 22.06 -9.01 -0.87
N GLU A 161 22.50 -8.60 0.32
CA GLU A 161 23.22 -9.46 1.26
C GLU A 161 22.27 -10.43 1.97
N GLU A 162 21.08 -9.99 2.32
CA GLU A 162 20.07 -10.77 3.01
C GLU A 162 19.54 -11.90 2.11
N THR A 163 19.35 -11.61 0.83
CA THR A 163 18.98 -12.63 -0.17
C THR A 163 20.09 -13.66 -0.35
N ALA A 164 21.35 -13.21 -0.39
CA ALA A 164 22.51 -14.13 -0.45
C ALA A 164 22.59 -14.97 0.83
N TRP A 165 22.29 -14.40 2.00
CA TRP A 165 22.23 -15.11 3.28
C TRP A 165 21.11 -16.16 3.26
N ALA A 166 19.89 -15.82 2.86
CA ALA A 166 18.79 -16.77 2.73
C ALA A 166 19.17 -17.97 1.85
N ARG A 167 19.79 -17.69 0.70
CA ARG A 167 20.26 -18.73 -0.21
C ARG A 167 21.31 -19.64 0.45
N SER A 168 22.21 -19.11 1.27
CA SER A 168 23.22 -19.90 1.99
C SER A 168 22.61 -20.87 3.00
N LEU A 169 21.41 -20.53 3.52
CA LEU A 169 20.62 -21.37 4.40
C LEU A 169 19.68 -22.34 3.65
N GLY A 170 19.74 -22.35 2.31
CA GLY A 170 18.87 -23.17 1.48
C GLY A 170 17.40 -22.69 1.46
N ILE A 171 17.18 -21.38 1.60
CA ILE A 171 15.88 -20.73 1.43
C ILE A 171 15.87 -20.02 0.08
N ASP A 172 14.87 -20.31 -0.74
CA ASP A 172 14.60 -19.52 -1.95
C ASP A 172 13.91 -18.21 -1.59
N VAL A 173 14.18 -17.17 -2.39
CA VAL A 173 13.55 -15.84 -2.21
C VAL A 173 12.87 -15.42 -3.50
N VAL A 174 11.63 -14.99 -3.40
CA VAL A 174 10.89 -14.26 -4.43
C VAL A 174 10.62 -12.87 -3.90
N ILE A 175 11.05 -11.85 -4.62
CA ILE A 175 10.87 -10.46 -4.23
C ILE A 175 9.71 -9.85 -5.01
N THR A 176 8.75 -9.23 -4.31
CA THR A 176 7.77 -8.32 -4.88
C THR A 176 7.89 -6.98 -4.18
N ASP A 177 8.16 -5.94 -4.94
CA ASP A 177 8.43 -4.60 -4.43
C ASP A 177 7.98 -3.54 -5.44
N HIS A 178 7.97 -2.28 -5.02
CA HIS A 178 7.65 -1.14 -5.88
C HIS A 178 8.58 0.06 -5.62
N HIS A 179 9.59 -0.12 -4.77
CA HIS A 179 10.56 0.92 -4.44
C HIS A 179 11.61 1.09 -5.53
N GLU A 180 12.36 2.21 -5.49
CA GLU A 180 13.40 2.51 -6.47
C GLU A 180 14.58 1.51 -6.42
N CYS A 181 14.91 0.95 -7.56
CA CYS A 181 16.09 0.10 -7.72
C CYS A 181 17.37 0.96 -7.68
N LYS A 182 18.17 0.86 -6.63
CA LYS A 182 19.36 1.72 -6.44
C LYS A 182 20.63 1.18 -7.12
N SER A 183 21.02 -0.05 -6.85
CA SER A 183 22.31 -0.59 -7.30
C SER A 183 22.29 -2.11 -7.41
N GLY A 184 22.02 -2.60 -8.60
CA GLY A 184 21.92 -4.05 -8.84
C GLY A 184 20.60 -4.65 -8.29
N LEU A 185 20.34 -5.89 -8.68
CA LEU A 185 19.19 -6.64 -8.20
C LEU A 185 19.66 -7.76 -7.26
N PRO A 186 18.89 -8.08 -6.20
CA PRO A 186 19.16 -9.24 -5.37
C PRO A 186 19.16 -10.54 -6.18
N ALA A 187 20.02 -11.49 -5.80
CA ALA A 187 20.14 -12.80 -6.44
C ALA A 187 19.02 -13.75 -5.99
N ALA A 188 17.76 -13.31 -6.15
CA ALA A 188 16.56 -14.06 -5.84
C ALA A 188 16.12 -14.97 -7.00
N GLN A 189 15.17 -15.88 -6.75
CA GLN A 189 14.55 -16.72 -7.77
C GLN A 189 13.75 -15.88 -8.79
N ALA A 190 13.14 -14.80 -8.33
CA ALA A 190 12.49 -13.79 -9.15
C ALA A 190 12.48 -12.45 -8.42
N VAL A 191 12.55 -11.35 -9.18
CA VAL A 191 12.44 -9.98 -8.63
C VAL A 191 11.38 -9.23 -9.42
N VAL A 192 10.20 -9.11 -8.86
CA VAL A 192 9.06 -8.42 -9.48
C VAL A 192 8.96 -7.01 -8.92
N ASP A 193 9.27 -6.04 -9.77
CA ASP A 193 9.14 -4.64 -9.43
C ASP A 193 8.80 -3.83 -10.70
N PRO A 194 7.68 -3.10 -10.73
CA PRO A 194 7.30 -2.31 -11.89
C PRO A 194 8.30 -1.19 -12.23
N ARG A 195 9.07 -0.69 -11.24
CA ARG A 195 10.04 0.40 -11.43
C ARG A 195 11.39 -0.04 -11.98
N ARG A 196 11.62 -1.31 -12.11
CA ARG A 196 12.82 -1.81 -12.80
C ARG A 196 12.88 -1.24 -14.21
N SER A 197 14.08 -0.83 -14.64
CA SER A 197 14.31 -0.26 -15.97
C SER A 197 14.04 -1.24 -17.11
N ASP A 198 14.15 -2.55 -16.86
CA ASP A 198 13.89 -3.65 -17.81
C ASP A 198 12.46 -4.22 -17.69
N CYS A 199 11.60 -3.67 -16.84
CA CYS A 199 10.20 -4.08 -16.73
C CYS A 199 9.37 -3.46 -17.86
N PRO A 200 8.71 -4.26 -18.71
CA PRO A 200 7.92 -3.75 -19.84
C PRO A 200 6.54 -3.20 -19.43
N SER A 201 6.03 -3.52 -18.24
CA SER A 201 4.72 -3.07 -17.76
C SER A 201 4.59 -1.55 -17.80
N ALA A 202 3.43 -1.07 -18.24
CA ALA A 202 3.07 0.34 -18.20
C ALA A 202 2.69 0.82 -16.79
N CYS A 203 2.33 -0.09 -15.89
CA CYS A 203 1.84 0.20 -14.54
C CYS A 203 2.98 0.45 -13.54
N LYS A 204 3.78 1.51 -13.76
CA LYS A 204 4.92 1.87 -12.89
C LYS A 204 4.54 2.36 -11.50
N GLY A 205 3.30 2.73 -11.31
CA GLY A 205 2.80 3.36 -10.08
C GLY A 205 2.00 2.43 -9.17
N LEU A 206 2.14 1.11 -9.28
CA LEU A 206 1.50 0.19 -8.33
C LEU A 206 2.11 0.34 -6.94
N ALA A 207 1.29 0.22 -5.89
CA ALA A 207 1.72 0.03 -4.52
C ALA A 207 2.26 -1.39 -4.31
N GLY A 208 2.96 -1.65 -3.21
CA GLY A 208 3.43 -3.00 -2.86
C GLY A 208 2.30 -4.01 -2.79
N VAL A 209 1.15 -3.65 -2.18
CA VAL A 209 -0.06 -4.49 -2.18
C VAL A 209 -0.62 -4.72 -3.59
N GLY A 210 -0.49 -3.75 -4.49
CA GLY A 210 -0.86 -3.90 -5.90
C GLY A 210 0.01 -4.93 -6.62
N VAL A 211 1.31 -4.95 -6.35
CA VAL A 211 2.22 -5.98 -6.90
C VAL A 211 1.91 -7.36 -6.29
N ALA A 212 1.62 -7.43 -4.98
CA ALA A 212 1.18 -8.66 -4.33
C ALA A 212 -0.14 -9.19 -4.90
N LEU A 213 -1.11 -8.31 -5.21
CA LEU A 213 -2.36 -8.66 -5.91
C LEU A 213 -2.07 -9.27 -7.28
N LYS A 214 -1.18 -8.65 -8.05
CA LYS A 214 -0.77 -9.18 -9.37
C LYS A 214 -0.09 -10.56 -9.25
N LEU A 215 0.71 -10.78 -8.21
CA LEU A 215 1.29 -12.09 -7.95
C LEU A 215 0.20 -13.13 -7.63
N ALA A 216 -0.77 -12.78 -6.80
CA ALA A 216 -1.90 -13.66 -6.49
C ALA A 216 -2.71 -14.02 -7.76
N MET A 217 -2.99 -13.03 -8.63
CA MET A 217 -3.63 -13.25 -9.92
C MET A 217 -2.79 -14.18 -10.81
N ALA A 218 -1.49 -13.92 -10.97
CA ALA A 218 -0.58 -14.74 -11.75
C ALA A 218 -0.51 -16.19 -11.25
N ILE A 219 -0.56 -16.41 -9.93
CA ILE A 219 -0.62 -17.75 -9.32
C ILE A 219 -1.96 -18.43 -9.62
N ASN A 220 -3.06 -17.67 -9.55
CA ASN A 220 -4.40 -18.21 -9.80
C ASN A 220 -4.62 -18.58 -11.27
N GLY A 221 -4.05 -17.82 -12.18
CA GLY A 221 -4.20 -17.95 -13.62
C GLY A 221 -5.35 -17.11 -14.18
N PRO A 222 -5.37 -16.87 -15.50
CA PRO A 222 -6.19 -15.84 -16.12
C PRO A 222 -7.72 -16.08 -16.01
N GLU A 223 -8.15 -17.33 -15.85
CA GLU A 223 -9.59 -17.66 -15.72
C GLU A 223 -10.18 -17.18 -14.38
N GLY A 224 -9.36 -16.92 -13.36
CA GLY A 224 -9.79 -16.52 -12.01
C GLY A 224 -9.28 -15.13 -11.58
N ASP A 225 -8.74 -14.32 -12.47
CA ASP A 225 -8.19 -13.00 -12.11
C ASP A 225 -9.26 -12.06 -11.54
N GLY A 226 -10.47 -12.08 -12.09
CA GLY A 226 -11.61 -11.32 -11.59
C GLY A 226 -12.01 -11.71 -10.18
N ASP A 227 -11.95 -13.00 -9.84
CA ASP A 227 -12.28 -13.52 -8.51
C ASP A 227 -11.24 -13.05 -7.47
N VAL A 228 -9.94 -13.08 -7.84
CA VAL A 228 -8.86 -12.59 -6.97
C VAL A 228 -9.01 -11.10 -6.73
N LEU A 229 -9.29 -10.31 -7.76
CA LEU A 229 -9.52 -8.88 -7.61
C LEU A 229 -10.73 -8.61 -6.70
N ALA A 230 -11.87 -9.26 -6.94
CA ALA A 230 -13.09 -9.08 -6.13
C ALA A 230 -12.89 -9.47 -4.67
N GLU A 231 -12.07 -10.48 -4.39
CA GLU A 231 -11.80 -10.95 -3.01
C GLU A 231 -10.85 -10.04 -2.24
N TYR A 232 -9.90 -9.38 -2.91
CA TYR A 232 -8.80 -8.66 -2.26
C TYR A 232 -8.72 -7.16 -2.58
N CYS A 233 -9.67 -6.60 -3.35
CA CYS A 233 -9.67 -5.18 -3.68
C CYS A 233 -9.79 -4.29 -2.43
N ASP A 234 -10.41 -4.77 -1.34
CA ASP A 234 -10.50 -4.07 -0.05
C ASP A 234 -9.10 -3.78 0.54
N LEU A 235 -8.27 -4.81 0.69
CA LEU A 235 -6.89 -4.67 1.19
C LEU A 235 -6.03 -3.87 0.22
N ALA A 236 -6.15 -4.17 -1.08
CA ALA A 236 -5.39 -3.47 -2.11
C ALA A 236 -5.71 -1.97 -2.16
N ALA A 237 -6.97 -1.58 -1.97
CA ALA A 237 -7.36 -0.18 -1.89
C ALA A 237 -6.80 0.52 -0.65
N VAL A 238 -6.83 -0.17 0.51
CA VAL A 238 -6.33 0.39 1.76
C VAL A 238 -4.83 0.68 1.67
N GLY A 239 -4.01 -0.26 1.20
CA GLY A 239 -2.57 -0.06 1.02
C GLY A 239 -2.27 1.01 -0.04
N THR A 240 -2.88 0.91 -1.23
CA THR A 240 -2.66 1.88 -2.33
C THR A 240 -2.98 3.32 -1.93
N VAL A 241 -4.06 3.55 -1.17
CA VAL A 241 -4.41 4.90 -0.68
C VAL A 241 -3.47 5.35 0.42
N ALA A 242 -3.07 4.43 1.31
CA ALA A 242 -2.19 4.74 2.44
C ALA A 242 -0.78 5.13 1.98
N ASP A 243 -0.27 4.49 0.94
CA ASP A 243 1.02 4.77 0.32
C ASP A 243 1.00 5.99 -0.64
N VAL A 244 -0.16 6.68 -0.72
CA VAL A 244 -0.31 7.90 -1.52
C VAL A 244 0.01 7.70 -3.01
N MET A 245 -0.24 6.53 -3.54
CA MET A 245 0.04 6.21 -4.94
C MET A 245 -0.83 7.02 -5.91
N PRO A 246 -0.35 7.28 -7.13
CA PRO A 246 -1.13 7.99 -8.14
C PRO A 246 -2.46 7.28 -8.43
N MET A 247 -3.59 8.00 -8.33
CA MET A 247 -4.93 7.48 -8.62
C MET A 247 -5.24 7.47 -10.12
N THR A 248 -4.37 6.84 -10.90
CA THR A 248 -4.47 6.69 -12.35
C THR A 248 -4.38 5.20 -12.73
N GLY A 249 -4.79 4.85 -13.96
CA GLY A 249 -4.71 3.47 -14.46
C GLY A 249 -5.34 2.46 -13.49
N GLU A 250 -4.63 1.38 -13.23
CA GLU A 250 -5.10 0.27 -12.41
C GLU A 250 -5.36 0.65 -10.95
N ASN A 251 -4.54 1.53 -10.36
CA ASN A 251 -4.75 1.99 -8.98
C ASN A 251 -6.15 2.58 -8.80
N ARG A 252 -6.63 3.35 -9.79
CA ARG A 252 -7.99 3.92 -9.75
C ARG A 252 -9.05 2.82 -9.75
N THR A 253 -8.90 1.80 -10.59
CA THR A 253 -9.82 0.66 -10.66
C THR A 253 -9.83 -0.13 -9.35
N ILE A 254 -8.65 -0.49 -8.85
CA ILE A 254 -8.48 -1.20 -7.57
C ILE A 254 -9.13 -0.42 -6.42
N VAL A 255 -8.81 0.88 -6.31
CA VAL A 255 -9.34 1.73 -5.22
C VAL A 255 -10.85 1.92 -5.36
N ARG A 256 -11.41 2.10 -6.56
CA ARG A 256 -12.86 2.21 -6.76
C ARG A 256 -13.58 0.95 -6.28
N LEU A 257 -13.14 -0.23 -6.73
CA LEU A 257 -13.73 -1.51 -6.34
C LEU A 257 -13.57 -1.76 -4.83
N GLY A 258 -12.40 -1.46 -4.28
CA GLY A 258 -12.16 -1.61 -2.86
C GLY A 258 -13.00 -0.66 -1.98
N LEU A 259 -13.29 0.57 -2.43
CA LEU A 259 -14.19 1.48 -1.72
C LEU A 259 -15.65 0.98 -1.74
N GLU A 260 -16.09 0.36 -2.84
CA GLU A 260 -17.39 -0.30 -2.92
C GLU A 260 -17.47 -1.46 -1.92
N GLU A 261 -16.46 -2.33 -1.88
CA GLU A 261 -16.37 -3.45 -0.93
C GLU A 261 -16.30 -2.97 0.53
N LEU A 262 -15.50 -1.93 0.83
CA LEU A 262 -15.37 -1.37 2.17
C LEU A 262 -16.66 -0.71 2.70
N SER A 263 -17.61 -0.37 1.82
CA SER A 263 -18.91 0.12 2.23
C SER A 263 -19.79 -1.00 2.84
N HIS A 264 -19.52 -2.27 2.50
CA HIS A 264 -20.16 -3.47 3.05
C HIS A 264 -19.11 -4.58 3.27
N PRO A 265 -18.17 -4.38 4.20
CA PRO A 265 -16.96 -5.17 4.26
C PRO A 265 -17.24 -6.63 4.64
N ARG A 266 -16.82 -7.57 3.78
CA ARG A 266 -16.89 -9.01 4.05
C ARG A 266 -15.77 -9.47 4.98
N ARG A 267 -14.64 -8.79 4.96
CA ARG A 267 -13.48 -9.08 5.82
C ARG A 267 -13.74 -8.60 7.23
N LEU A 268 -13.86 -9.58 8.17
CA LEU A 268 -14.22 -9.32 9.56
C LEU A 268 -13.33 -8.26 10.23
N GLY A 269 -12.01 -8.34 10.06
CA GLY A 269 -11.07 -7.39 10.67
C GLY A 269 -11.27 -5.96 10.19
N LEU A 270 -11.52 -5.74 8.88
CA LEU A 270 -11.84 -4.41 8.34
C LEU A 270 -13.20 -3.91 8.83
N ALA A 271 -14.23 -4.77 8.86
CA ALA A 271 -15.53 -4.42 9.38
C ALA A 271 -15.45 -3.93 10.84
N LEU A 272 -14.71 -4.65 11.68
CA LEU A 272 -14.51 -4.31 13.09
C LEU A 272 -13.70 -3.01 13.26
N LEU A 273 -12.67 -2.79 12.45
CA LEU A 273 -11.88 -1.56 12.47
C LEU A 273 -12.71 -0.36 12.01
N ILE A 274 -13.52 -0.50 10.97
CA ILE A 274 -14.42 0.53 10.46
C ILE A 274 -15.43 0.93 11.55
N ARG A 275 -16.05 -0.05 12.24
CA ARG A 275 -16.96 0.17 13.35
C ARG A 275 -16.27 0.90 14.51
N GLU A 276 -15.14 0.41 14.99
CA GLU A 276 -14.39 1.01 16.10
C GLU A 276 -13.86 2.40 15.76
N ALA A 277 -13.63 2.69 14.48
CA ALA A 277 -13.24 4.02 14.00
C ALA A 277 -14.42 5.00 13.86
N GLY A 278 -15.67 4.56 14.12
CA GLY A 278 -16.89 5.37 14.03
C GLY A 278 -17.28 5.70 12.58
N LEU A 279 -17.06 4.78 11.66
CA LEU A 279 -17.36 4.92 10.23
C LEU A 279 -18.48 3.97 9.74
N GLU A 280 -19.09 3.16 10.61
CA GLU A 280 -20.06 2.10 10.26
C GLU A 280 -21.22 2.59 9.40
N ASP A 281 -21.77 3.78 9.72
CA ASP A 281 -22.91 4.36 8.99
C ASP A 281 -22.51 5.45 7.99
N LYS A 282 -21.25 5.49 7.58
CA LYS A 282 -20.72 6.52 6.70
C LYS A 282 -20.22 5.92 5.39
N ALA A 283 -20.38 6.67 4.30
CA ALA A 283 -19.73 6.31 3.04
C ALA A 283 -18.20 6.28 3.22
N ILE A 284 -17.61 5.15 2.94
CA ILE A 284 -16.15 4.99 2.96
C ILE A 284 -15.56 5.63 1.69
N THR A 285 -14.63 6.54 1.90
CA THR A 285 -13.94 7.27 0.83
C THR A 285 -12.43 7.10 0.96
N ALA A 286 -11.67 7.47 -0.06
CA ALA A 286 -10.20 7.52 0.04
C ALA A 286 -9.73 8.41 1.21
N THR A 287 -10.48 9.48 1.54
CA THR A 287 -10.22 10.31 2.73
C THR A 287 -10.42 9.50 4.03
N SER A 288 -11.47 8.67 4.10
CA SER A 288 -11.69 7.78 5.25
C SER A 288 -10.54 6.79 5.42
N ILE A 289 -10.04 6.22 4.33
CA ILE A 289 -8.87 5.34 4.36
C ILE A 289 -7.65 6.13 4.84
N GLY A 290 -7.24 7.20 4.12
CA GLY A 290 -5.98 7.89 4.35
C GLY A 290 -5.89 8.62 5.69
N TYR A 291 -7.02 9.11 6.23
CA TYR A 291 -7.03 9.93 7.46
C TYR A 291 -7.66 9.25 8.68
N THR A 292 -8.31 8.09 8.50
CA THR A 292 -8.95 7.40 9.62
C THR A 292 -8.49 5.96 9.76
N LEU A 293 -8.58 5.12 8.74
CA LEU A 293 -8.23 3.70 8.84
C LEU A 293 -6.71 3.50 8.81
N ALA A 294 -6.03 4.01 7.78
CA ALA A 294 -4.59 3.86 7.60
C ALA A 294 -3.76 4.38 8.80
N PRO A 295 -4.06 5.55 9.41
CA PRO A 295 -3.33 6.00 10.60
C PRO A 295 -3.44 5.07 11.80
N ARG A 296 -4.53 4.30 11.94
CA ARG A 296 -4.70 3.31 13.00
C ARG A 296 -3.82 2.09 12.76
N ILE A 297 -3.84 1.56 11.53
CA ILE A 297 -2.96 0.45 11.12
C ILE A 297 -1.50 0.88 11.25
N ASN A 298 -1.11 2.05 10.71
CA ASN A 298 0.25 2.59 10.82
C ASN A 298 0.73 2.77 12.27
N ALA A 299 -0.18 3.01 13.21
CA ALA A 299 0.20 3.15 14.62
C ALA A 299 0.82 1.86 15.14
N SER A 300 0.35 0.68 14.70
CA SER A 300 0.92 -0.61 15.12
C SER A 300 2.39 -0.75 14.68
N GLY A 301 2.71 -0.45 13.43
CA GLY A 301 4.09 -0.48 12.94
C GLY A 301 5.01 0.53 13.63
N ARG A 302 4.50 1.75 13.91
CA ARG A 302 5.28 2.79 14.60
C ARG A 302 5.55 2.49 16.07
N MET A 303 4.73 1.67 16.69
CA MET A 303 4.81 1.30 18.12
C MET A 303 5.34 -0.14 18.34
N GLY A 304 5.96 -0.75 17.32
CA GLY A 304 6.54 -2.10 17.41
C GLY A 304 5.52 -3.22 17.57
N ARG A 305 4.30 -3.06 17.04
CA ARG A 305 3.21 -4.03 17.17
C ARG A 305 2.52 -4.34 15.85
N ALA A 306 3.26 -4.30 14.73
CA ALA A 306 2.70 -4.51 13.39
C ALA A 306 1.95 -5.84 13.26
N GLN A 307 2.42 -6.89 13.94
CA GLN A 307 1.78 -8.20 13.96
C GLN A 307 0.31 -8.16 14.46
N MET A 308 -0.03 -7.21 15.33
CA MET A 308 -1.41 -7.01 15.81
C MET A 308 -2.35 -6.62 14.65
N ALA A 309 -1.89 -5.76 13.74
CA ALA A 309 -2.69 -5.38 12.58
C ALA A 309 -2.84 -6.54 11.59
N VAL A 310 -1.79 -7.35 11.39
CA VAL A 310 -1.86 -8.58 10.58
C VAL A 310 -2.88 -9.55 11.19
N GLU A 311 -2.82 -9.78 12.50
CA GLU A 311 -3.76 -10.66 13.21
C GLU A 311 -5.20 -10.16 13.04
N LEU A 312 -5.46 -8.85 13.22
CA LEU A 312 -6.78 -8.26 13.03
C LEU A 312 -7.31 -8.49 11.61
N LEU A 313 -6.48 -8.20 10.58
CA LEU A 313 -6.92 -8.29 9.19
C LEU A 313 -7.13 -9.74 8.71
N LEU A 314 -6.48 -10.71 9.35
CA LEU A 314 -6.59 -12.14 9.04
C LEU A 314 -7.58 -12.89 9.93
N THR A 315 -8.04 -12.31 11.05
CA THR A 315 -8.89 -13.02 12.01
C THR A 315 -10.25 -13.40 11.42
N ARG A 316 -10.74 -14.56 11.86
CA ARG A 316 -12.11 -15.02 11.63
C ARG A 316 -12.89 -15.14 12.95
N ASP A 317 -12.24 -14.89 14.07
CA ASP A 317 -12.81 -14.84 15.40
C ASP A 317 -13.27 -13.43 15.73
N ARG A 318 -14.59 -13.26 15.98
CA ARG A 318 -15.19 -11.96 16.23
C ARG A 318 -14.73 -11.36 17.56
N GLU A 319 -14.66 -12.16 18.62
CA GLU A 319 -14.31 -11.67 19.95
C GLU A 319 -12.83 -11.19 19.95
N ARG A 320 -11.94 -12.00 19.38
CA ARG A 320 -10.54 -11.62 19.22
C ARG A 320 -10.39 -10.40 18.31
N GLY A 321 -11.13 -10.32 17.22
CA GLY A 321 -11.12 -9.19 16.32
C GLY A 321 -11.59 -7.90 16.97
N GLU A 322 -12.64 -7.94 17.82
CA GLU A 322 -13.10 -6.77 18.57
C GLU A 322 -12.04 -6.25 19.54
N GLN A 323 -11.37 -7.15 20.27
CA GLN A 323 -10.26 -6.79 21.15
C GLN A 323 -9.12 -6.11 20.37
N LEU A 324 -8.69 -6.72 19.26
CA LEU A 324 -7.60 -6.18 18.41
C LEU A 324 -7.94 -4.81 17.81
N ALA A 325 -9.18 -4.61 17.34
CA ALA A 325 -9.63 -3.33 16.81
C ALA A 325 -9.61 -2.22 17.88
N GLN A 326 -10.06 -2.53 19.11
CA GLN A 326 -10.02 -1.61 20.26
C GLN A 326 -8.58 -1.28 20.65
N GLU A 327 -7.71 -2.28 20.75
CA GLU A 327 -6.28 -2.11 21.05
C GLU A 327 -5.60 -1.24 19.99
N LEU A 328 -5.86 -1.49 18.70
CA LEU A 328 -5.30 -0.71 17.61
C LEU A 328 -5.73 0.77 17.66
N CYS A 329 -7.01 1.02 17.95
CA CYS A 329 -7.52 2.37 18.14
C CYS A 329 -6.94 3.05 19.39
N ALA A 330 -6.70 2.30 20.47
CA ALA A 330 -6.04 2.81 21.67
C ALA A 330 -4.59 3.20 21.38
N LEU A 331 -3.86 2.34 20.67
CA LEU A 331 -2.47 2.56 20.26
C LEU A 331 -2.33 3.82 19.37
N HIS A 332 -3.31 4.01 18.47
CA HIS A 332 -3.34 5.23 17.65
C HIS A 332 -3.51 6.51 18.50
N ARG A 333 -4.40 6.49 19.51
CA ARG A 333 -4.57 7.63 20.43
C ARG A 333 -3.31 7.90 21.26
N GLU A 334 -2.65 6.84 21.73
CA GLU A 334 -1.37 6.95 22.44
C GLU A 334 -0.31 7.62 21.58
N ARG A 335 -0.13 7.16 20.34
CA ARG A 335 0.78 7.76 19.37
C ARG A 335 0.48 9.26 19.15
N GLN A 336 -0.80 9.64 19.01
CA GLN A 336 -1.20 11.04 18.85
C GLN A 336 -0.84 11.89 20.09
N THR A 337 -0.99 11.32 21.28
CA THR A 337 -0.60 11.99 22.54
C THR A 337 0.90 12.26 22.57
N ILE A 338 1.71 11.24 22.29
CA ILE A 338 3.18 11.36 22.24
C ILE A 338 3.61 12.40 21.20
N GLU A 339 3.03 12.34 19.99
CA GLU A 339 3.31 13.33 18.94
C GLU A 339 2.97 14.76 19.36
N GLY A 340 1.81 14.94 20.00
CA GLY A 340 1.40 16.24 20.54
C GLY A 340 2.32 16.77 21.65
N GLU A 341 2.87 15.90 22.48
CA GLU A 341 3.86 16.26 23.51
C GLU A 341 5.20 16.67 22.90
N ILE A 342 5.70 15.88 21.94
CA ILE A 342 6.93 16.21 21.21
C ILE A 342 6.77 17.57 20.50
N PHE A 343 5.65 17.77 19.81
CA PHE A 343 5.37 19.03 19.11
C PHE A 343 5.39 20.23 20.07
N ARG A 344 4.72 20.12 21.22
CA ARG A 344 4.72 21.18 22.25
C ARG A 344 6.13 21.46 22.74
N GLN A 345 6.93 20.43 23.06
CA GLN A 345 8.33 20.59 23.49
C GLN A 345 9.18 21.27 22.40
N CYS A 346 8.97 20.94 21.13
CA CYS A 346 9.66 21.61 20.02
C CYS A 346 9.30 23.08 19.93
N VAL A 347 8.01 23.43 20.01
CA VAL A 347 7.56 24.84 20.03
C VAL A 347 8.16 25.61 21.21
N ASP A 348 8.07 25.04 22.42
CA ASP A 348 8.64 25.66 23.60
C ASP A 348 10.16 25.90 23.47
N ARG A 349 10.91 24.98 22.88
CA ARG A 349 12.36 25.15 22.64
C ARG A 349 12.63 26.25 21.61
N LEU A 350 11.82 26.35 20.55
CA LEU A 350 11.94 27.39 19.53
C LEU A 350 11.62 28.77 20.11
N ASP A 351 10.59 28.89 20.97
CA ASP A 351 10.22 30.15 21.63
C ASP A 351 11.29 30.64 22.61
N ARG A 352 12.01 29.71 23.28
CA ARG A 352 13.14 30.04 24.18
C ARG A 352 14.43 30.37 23.44
N ALA A 353 14.57 29.98 22.19
CA ALA A 353 15.77 30.19 21.37
C ALA A 353 15.44 30.72 19.95
N PRO A 354 14.78 31.88 19.82
CA PRO A 354 14.31 32.43 18.55
C PRO A 354 15.45 32.75 17.57
N GLN A 355 16.69 32.85 18.02
CA GLN A 355 17.86 33.09 17.16
C GLN A 355 18.21 31.86 16.32
N LYS A 356 17.97 30.63 16.79
CA LYS A 356 18.23 29.39 16.04
C LYS A 356 17.32 29.21 14.81
N ILE A 357 16.15 29.86 14.78
CA ILE A 357 15.22 29.81 13.62
C ILE A 357 15.77 30.60 12.43
N ARG A 358 16.66 31.57 12.65
CA ARG A 358 17.24 32.40 11.59
C ARG A 358 18.42 31.75 10.87
N GLU A 359 18.94 30.66 11.38
CA GLU A 359 20.11 29.94 10.84
C GLU A 359 19.74 28.68 10.03
N VAL A 360 18.45 28.38 9.90
CA VAL A 360 17.97 27.30 9.03
C VAL A 360 17.63 27.91 7.66
N PRO A 361 18.26 27.45 6.55
CA PRO A 361 18.05 27.98 5.20
C PRO A 361 16.63 27.75 4.67
#